data_0a40080cddfb63f82982c6a3dcbb0f3b
#
_entry.id   0a40080cddfb63f82982c6a3dcbb0f3b
#
_cell.length_a   1.000
_cell.length_b   1.000
_cell.length_c   1.000
_cell.angle_alpha   90.00
_cell.angle_beta   90.00
_cell.angle_gamma   90.00
#
_symmetry.space_group_name_H-M   'P 1'
#
loop_
_entity.id
_entity.type
_entity.pdbx_description
1 polymer ?
#
loop_
_entity_poly.entity_id
_entity_poly.type
_entity_poly.pdbx_seq_one_letter_code
_entity_poly.pdbx_strand_id
1 'polypeptide(L)'
;MLLRAARSHGGVVRRLTSAAAPPPRAALTYYSAWFCPFAHRATLALAHHGESVPHKWVEALGWEQGKASGAEDFDAAERKDWWYHWKHPDLLKCNAQGMVPTLEQGGKVVTESIHCIQFVDELAKQQGTTATPLVSEDPWEAARQRLWADRVNKIVTAEYYKVLVRPEAERRDAFDRLVEGLRDFARNSRGNFFSGDSPGLVDFVLLPYAFRLYAIEHHRPGCKVPRDSEADAKYHAWLARCVALPQVAETLPDKDRYITHLAKYASGAARSKVGNAVRRGAEAHDYDDEKDGEEKPQ
;
A
#
# COMPACT_ATOMS: atom_id res chain seq x y z
N MET A 1 -59.89 53.95 28.05
CA MET A 1 -58.65 54.31 28.72
C MET A 1 -58.04 53.06 29.22
N LEU A 2 -57.18 52.46 28.42
CA LEU A 2 -56.47 51.15 28.72
C LEU A 2 -55.02 51.33 28.37
N LEU A 3 -54.19 51.44 29.38
CA LEU A 3 -52.68 51.39 29.28
C LEU A 3 -52.21 50.03 28.89
N ARG A 4 -51.46 49.92 27.81
CA ARG A 4 -50.66 48.69 27.45
C ARG A 4 -49.27 48.86 28.00
N ALA A 5 -48.89 47.93 28.88
CA ALA A 5 -47.51 47.79 29.38
C ALA A 5 -46.64 47.16 28.33
N ALA A 6 -45.53 47.79 28.00
CA ALA A 6 -44.47 47.26 27.14
C ALA A 6 -43.59 46.30 27.96
N ARG A 7 -43.50 45.05 27.54
CA ARG A 7 -42.52 44.07 28.09
C ARG A 7 -41.21 44.23 27.35
N SER A 8 -40.15 44.61 28.04
CA SER A 8 -38.78 44.61 27.57
C SER A 8 -38.29 43.17 27.49
N HIS A 9 -37.92 42.71 26.31
CA HIS A 9 -37.22 41.45 26.13
C HIS A 9 -35.72 41.71 26.33
N GLY A 10 -35.18 41.27 27.47
CA GLY A 10 -33.74 41.21 27.72
C GLY A 10 -33.09 40.14 26.84
N GLY A 11 -32.45 40.56 25.77
CA GLY A 11 -31.65 39.66 24.94
C GLY A 11 -30.40 39.23 25.67
N VAL A 12 -30.31 37.94 26.01
CA VAL A 12 -29.07 37.31 26.52
C VAL A 12 -28.10 37.21 25.34
N VAL A 13 -27.13 38.12 25.29
CA VAL A 13 -25.99 38.03 24.37
C VAL A 13 -25.12 36.89 24.85
N ARG A 14 -25.27 35.70 24.25
CA ARG A 14 -24.28 34.59 24.40
C ARG A 14 -22.94 35.06 23.86
N ARG A 15 -21.99 35.36 24.71
CA ARG A 15 -20.58 35.48 24.31
C ARG A 15 -20.16 34.15 23.69
N LEU A 16 -19.91 34.16 22.39
CA LEU A 16 -19.18 33.08 21.72
C LEU A 16 -17.77 33.10 22.31
N THR A 17 -17.48 32.14 23.19
CA THR A 17 -16.13 31.89 23.64
C THR A 17 -15.34 31.45 22.40
N SER A 18 -14.34 32.24 22.03
CA SER A 18 -13.37 31.87 21.00
C SER A 18 -12.81 30.48 21.40
N ALA A 19 -13.12 29.48 20.61
CA ALA A 19 -12.50 28.16 20.79
C ALA A 19 -10.99 28.35 20.64
N ALA A 20 -10.23 27.99 21.65
CA ALA A 20 -8.78 27.96 21.56
C ALA A 20 -8.38 27.14 20.33
N ALA A 21 -7.40 27.63 19.56
CA ALA A 21 -6.86 26.88 18.44
C ALA A 21 -6.47 25.48 18.92
N PRO A 22 -6.82 24.43 18.18
CA PRO A 22 -6.45 23.09 18.57
C PRO A 22 -4.91 23.01 18.73
N PRO A 23 -4.42 22.24 19.70
CA PRO A 23 -2.98 22.09 19.91
C PRO A 23 -2.33 21.61 18.61
N PRO A 24 -1.07 22.00 18.32
CA PRO A 24 -0.38 21.57 17.13
C PRO A 24 -0.39 20.04 17.07
N ARG A 25 -0.80 19.49 15.91
CA ARG A 25 -0.84 18.04 15.72
C ARG A 25 0.60 17.51 15.82
N ALA A 26 0.78 16.36 16.48
CA ALA A 26 2.04 15.63 16.45
C ALA A 26 2.43 15.35 14.98
N ALA A 27 3.75 15.32 14.71
CA ALA A 27 4.25 15.02 13.38
C ALA A 27 3.83 13.60 12.97
N LEU A 28 3.41 13.43 11.72
CA LEU A 28 3.12 12.13 11.15
C LEU A 28 4.45 11.40 10.87
N THR A 29 4.59 10.18 11.38
CA THR A 29 5.71 9.29 11.05
C THR A 29 5.22 8.19 10.13
N TYR A 30 5.92 8.00 9.01
CA TYR A 30 5.63 6.98 8.02
C TYR A 30 6.75 5.93 8.02
N TYR A 31 6.46 4.74 8.51
CA TYR A 31 7.34 3.58 8.46
C TYR A 31 7.12 2.84 7.14
N SER A 32 8.17 2.73 6.35
CA SER A 32 8.15 2.21 4.98
C SER A 32 9.31 1.25 4.72
N ALA A 33 9.35 0.71 3.51
CA ALA A 33 10.50 0.03 2.95
C ALA A 33 10.51 0.25 1.44
N TRP A 34 11.63 0.73 0.89
CA TRP A 34 11.76 1.12 -0.52
C TRP A 34 11.34 0.02 -1.51
N PHE A 35 11.50 -1.23 -1.12
CA PHE A 35 11.19 -2.40 -1.95
C PHE A 35 9.73 -2.86 -1.83
N CYS A 36 9.03 -2.51 -0.76
CA CYS A 36 7.73 -3.10 -0.44
C CYS A 36 6.60 -2.51 -1.31
N PRO A 37 5.92 -3.31 -2.15
CA PRO A 37 4.83 -2.79 -2.97
C PRO A 37 3.60 -2.38 -2.13
N PHE A 38 3.37 -3.00 -0.97
CA PHE A 38 2.32 -2.56 -0.05
C PHE A 38 2.62 -1.18 0.54
N ALA A 39 3.86 -0.94 0.99
CA ALA A 39 4.27 0.37 1.49
C ALA A 39 4.21 1.43 0.37
N HIS A 40 4.60 1.09 -0.85
CA HIS A 40 4.55 2.00 -1.99
C HIS A 40 3.13 2.56 -2.25
N ARG A 41 2.06 1.85 -1.88
CA ARG A 41 0.69 2.36 -1.94
C ARG A 41 0.50 3.63 -1.11
N ALA A 42 0.97 3.61 0.13
CA ALA A 42 0.92 4.78 1.01
C ALA A 42 1.88 5.89 0.54
N THR A 43 3.07 5.51 0.04
CA THR A 43 4.02 6.45 -0.58
C THR A 43 3.37 7.24 -1.72
N LEU A 44 2.62 6.57 -2.59
CA LEU A 44 1.91 7.22 -3.71
C LEU A 44 0.87 8.23 -3.21
N ALA A 45 0.11 7.88 -2.16
CA ALA A 45 -0.87 8.79 -1.58
C ALA A 45 -0.21 10.02 -0.93
N LEU A 46 0.88 9.82 -0.21
CA LEU A 46 1.67 10.90 0.39
C LEU A 46 2.27 11.82 -0.69
N ALA A 47 2.85 11.24 -1.74
CA ALA A 47 3.42 12.01 -2.87
C ALA A 47 2.34 12.77 -3.65
N HIS A 48 1.13 12.19 -3.81
CA HIS A 48 0.00 12.82 -4.48
C HIS A 48 -0.47 14.08 -3.75
N HIS A 49 -0.52 14.06 -2.42
CA HIS A 49 -0.93 15.19 -1.62
C HIS A 49 0.23 16.13 -1.24
N GLY A 50 1.47 15.69 -1.40
CA GLY A 50 2.67 16.50 -1.23
C GLY A 50 2.74 17.22 0.12
N GLU A 51 2.98 18.52 0.09
CA GLU A 51 3.12 19.36 1.30
C GLU A 51 1.85 19.44 2.16
N SER A 52 0.69 19.04 1.63
CA SER A 52 -0.54 18.98 2.42
C SER A 52 -0.51 17.91 3.51
N VAL A 53 0.39 16.92 3.43
CA VAL A 53 0.55 15.88 4.46
C VAL A 53 2.04 15.75 4.82
N PRO A 54 2.59 16.72 5.58
CA PRO A 54 3.98 16.67 6.00
C PRO A 54 4.22 15.46 6.92
N HIS A 55 5.26 14.70 6.62
CA HIS A 55 5.58 13.49 7.34
C HIS A 55 7.09 13.22 7.41
N LYS A 56 7.49 12.44 8.43
CA LYS A 56 8.84 11.90 8.55
C LYS A 56 8.85 10.49 7.98
N TRP A 57 9.64 10.28 6.92
CA TRP A 57 9.93 8.94 6.40
C TRP A 57 10.90 8.20 7.31
N VAL A 58 10.61 6.93 7.60
CA VAL A 58 11.51 5.99 8.27
C VAL A 58 11.61 4.72 7.43
N GLU A 59 12.82 4.42 6.93
CA GLU A 59 13.08 3.11 6.33
C GLU A 59 13.09 2.08 7.45
N ALA A 60 12.08 1.24 7.49
CA ALA A 60 11.77 0.43 8.66
C ALA A 60 12.04 -1.07 8.49
N LEU A 61 12.30 -1.52 7.26
CA LEU A 61 12.68 -2.90 6.95
C LEU A 61 13.95 -2.92 6.11
N GLY A 62 14.85 -3.82 6.46
CA GLY A 62 15.98 -4.21 5.63
C GLY A 62 16.06 -5.74 5.51
N TRP A 63 17.00 -6.22 4.72
CA TRP A 63 17.24 -7.64 4.55
C TRP A 63 18.63 -8.01 5.03
N GLU A 64 18.70 -9.06 5.85
CA GLU A 64 19.94 -9.68 6.32
C GLU A 64 20.00 -11.12 5.84
N GLN A 65 21.17 -11.54 5.37
CA GLN A 65 21.46 -12.92 5.01
C GLN A 65 22.10 -13.66 6.19
N GLY A 66 21.72 -14.92 6.36
CA GLY A 66 22.27 -15.76 7.41
C GLY A 66 21.38 -15.80 8.66
N LYS A 67 21.97 -15.93 9.85
CA LYS A 67 21.28 -16.24 11.10
C LYS A 67 20.03 -15.38 11.35
N ALA A 68 18.88 -16.05 11.55
CA ALA A 68 17.79 -15.42 12.27
C ALA A 68 18.30 -15.02 13.66
N SER A 69 18.18 -13.74 14.02
CA SER A 69 18.56 -13.30 15.36
C SER A 69 17.72 -14.07 16.39
N GLY A 70 18.36 -14.86 17.26
CA GLY A 70 17.74 -15.57 18.37
C GLY A 70 17.59 -17.08 18.27
N ALA A 71 18.02 -17.74 17.19
CA ALA A 71 17.98 -19.21 17.09
C ALA A 71 19.31 -19.84 17.52
N GLU A 72 19.44 -20.19 18.79
CA GLU A 72 20.60 -20.96 19.28
C GLU A 72 20.58 -22.44 18.82
N ASP A 73 19.42 -23.00 18.45
CA ASP A 73 19.18 -24.43 18.20
C ASP A 73 18.97 -24.83 16.74
N PHE A 74 19.20 -23.95 15.77
CA PHE A 74 19.03 -24.30 14.36
C PHE A 74 20.34 -24.62 13.67
N ASP A 75 20.33 -25.68 12.85
CA ASP A 75 21.44 -26.06 11.99
C ASP A 75 21.84 -24.87 11.09
N ALA A 76 22.90 -24.19 11.51
CA ALA A 76 23.41 -22.99 10.86
C ALA A 76 23.83 -23.24 9.39
N ALA A 77 23.99 -24.51 8.99
CA ALA A 77 24.32 -24.89 7.63
C ALA A 77 23.14 -24.79 6.67
N GLU A 78 21.92 -25.10 7.10
CA GLU A 78 20.71 -25.02 6.26
C GLU A 78 20.24 -23.60 5.98
N ARG A 79 20.69 -22.61 6.77
CA ARG A 79 20.17 -21.24 6.74
C ARG A 79 21.11 -20.21 6.14
N LYS A 80 22.30 -20.57 5.71
CA LYS A 80 23.30 -19.64 5.18
C LYS A 80 22.80 -18.80 4.00
N ASP A 81 21.94 -19.36 3.17
CA ASP A 81 21.41 -18.71 1.98
C ASP A 81 20.06 -18.02 2.20
N TRP A 82 19.53 -18.11 3.40
CA TRP A 82 18.23 -17.51 3.71
C TRP A 82 18.36 -16.04 4.04
N TRP A 83 17.29 -15.28 3.73
CA TRP A 83 17.18 -13.85 3.97
C TRP A 83 16.02 -13.57 4.90
N TYR A 84 16.27 -12.77 5.94
CA TYR A 84 15.31 -12.34 6.97
C TYR A 84 15.16 -10.83 6.96
N HIS A 85 14.01 -10.32 7.44
CA HIS A 85 13.83 -8.90 7.65
C HIS A 85 14.53 -8.43 8.91
N TRP A 86 15.39 -7.41 8.76
CA TRP A 86 15.68 -6.49 9.84
C TRP A 86 14.51 -5.52 10.00
N LYS A 87 14.08 -5.22 11.26
CA LYS A 87 12.95 -4.33 11.56
C LYS A 87 13.39 -3.20 12.48
N HIS A 88 12.95 -1.97 12.16
CA HIS A 88 13.26 -0.81 12.97
C HIS A 88 12.60 -0.93 14.35
N PRO A 89 13.33 -0.66 15.50
CA PRO A 89 12.77 -0.80 16.83
C PRO A 89 11.52 0.04 17.08
N ASP A 90 11.45 1.26 16.53
CA ASP A 90 10.28 2.12 16.71
C ASP A 90 9.06 1.64 15.91
N LEU A 91 9.26 0.96 14.77
CA LEU A 91 8.16 0.25 14.10
C LEU A 91 7.58 -0.82 15.03
N LEU A 92 8.41 -1.63 15.68
CA LEU A 92 7.96 -2.70 16.56
C LEU A 92 7.24 -2.19 17.82
N LYS A 93 7.57 -0.98 18.29
CA LYS A 93 6.87 -0.32 19.43
C LYS A 93 5.44 0.07 19.08
N CYS A 94 5.20 0.55 17.84
CA CYS A 94 3.87 1.01 17.43
C CYS A 94 3.07 -0.07 16.67
N ASN A 95 3.74 -1.03 16.03
CA ASN A 95 3.13 -2.15 15.33
C ASN A 95 3.93 -3.43 15.62
N ALA A 96 3.47 -4.22 16.58
CA ALA A 96 4.15 -5.44 17.03
C ALA A 96 4.32 -6.49 15.91
N GLN A 97 3.47 -6.47 14.87
CA GLN A 97 3.65 -7.34 13.69
C GLN A 97 4.86 -6.92 12.84
N GLY A 98 5.35 -5.67 12.99
CA GLY A 98 6.47 -5.14 12.24
C GLY A 98 6.22 -5.10 10.74
N MET A 99 4.99 -4.81 10.31
CA MET A 99 4.60 -4.72 8.90
C MET A 99 4.61 -3.27 8.41
N VAL A 100 4.89 -3.08 7.13
CA VAL A 100 4.82 -1.78 6.46
C VAL A 100 3.81 -1.84 5.31
N PRO A 101 3.07 -0.74 5.02
CA PRO A 101 3.17 0.57 5.65
C PRO A 101 2.59 0.61 7.07
N THR A 102 3.16 1.47 7.90
CA THR A 102 2.58 1.87 9.18
C THR A 102 2.70 3.38 9.31
N LEU A 103 1.60 4.06 9.61
CA LEU A 103 1.53 5.49 9.88
C LEU A 103 1.26 5.70 11.37
N GLU A 104 2.05 6.56 12.01
CA GLU A 104 1.91 6.89 13.43
C GLU A 104 1.80 8.38 13.63
N GLN A 105 0.85 8.84 14.45
CA GLN A 105 0.68 10.24 14.82
C GLN A 105 0.15 10.38 16.26
N GLY A 106 0.98 10.85 17.15
CA GLY A 106 0.57 11.11 18.55
C GLY A 106 0.08 9.86 19.28
N GLY A 107 0.74 8.73 19.08
CA GLY A 107 0.41 7.44 19.68
C GLY A 107 -0.74 6.69 18.99
N LYS A 108 -1.34 7.25 17.95
CA LYS A 108 -2.35 6.59 17.12
C LYS A 108 -1.70 5.97 15.89
N VAL A 109 -2.10 4.77 15.54
CA VAL A 109 -1.48 3.98 14.48
C VAL A 109 -2.50 3.57 13.43
N VAL A 110 -2.13 3.70 12.15
CA VAL A 110 -2.88 3.17 11.01
C VAL A 110 -1.98 2.17 10.28
N THR A 111 -2.48 0.98 10.09
CA THR A 111 -1.86 -0.11 9.33
C THR A 111 -2.76 -0.48 8.15
N GLU A 112 -2.38 -1.51 7.40
CA GLU A 112 -3.03 -1.96 6.17
C GLU A 112 -2.97 -0.92 5.04
N SER A 113 -2.31 -1.31 3.96
CA SER A 113 -1.90 -0.38 2.90
C SER A 113 -3.06 0.38 2.24
N ILE A 114 -4.23 -0.26 2.09
CA ILE A 114 -5.43 0.37 1.52
C ILE A 114 -6.02 1.39 2.50
N HIS A 115 -6.01 1.08 3.80
CA HIS A 115 -6.44 2.02 4.84
C HIS A 115 -5.46 3.20 4.98
N CYS A 116 -4.16 2.95 4.82
CA CYS A 116 -3.16 4.02 4.80
C CYS A 116 -3.41 5.02 3.66
N ILE A 117 -3.75 4.56 2.43
CA ILE A 117 -4.14 5.47 1.33
C ILE A 117 -5.32 6.34 1.74
N GLN A 118 -6.40 5.72 2.25
CA GLN A 118 -7.62 6.44 2.62
C GLN A 118 -7.38 7.42 3.76
N PHE A 119 -6.60 7.02 4.77
CA PHE A 119 -6.25 7.90 5.89
C PHE A 119 -5.46 9.13 5.42
N VAL A 120 -4.48 8.95 4.53
CA VAL A 120 -3.69 10.05 3.95
C VAL A 120 -4.60 11.00 3.15
N ASP A 121 -5.52 10.48 2.35
CA ASP A 121 -6.48 11.27 1.57
C ASP A 121 -7.42 12.08 2.48
N GLU A 122 -7.96 11.47 3.52
CA GLU A 122 -8.82 12.15 4.50
C GLU A 122 -8.06 13.21 5.31
N LEU A 123 -6.82 12.91 5.70
CA LEU A 123 -5.96 13.85 6.42
C LEU A 123 -5.64 15.07 5.54
N ALA A 124 -5.32 14.85 4.26
CA ALA A 124 -5.06 15.90 3.29
C ALA A 124 -6.28 16.82 3.09
N LYS A 125 -7.48 16.25 2.95
CA LYS A 125 -8.74 17.01 2.87
C LYS A 125 -8.95 17.90 4.09
N GLN A 126 -8.69 17.39 5.29
CA GLN A 126 -8.78 18.17 6.54
C GLN A 126 -7.75 19.30 6.60
N GLN A 127 -6.63 19.19 5.89
CA GLN A 127 -5.58 20.20 5.83
C GLN A 127 -5.70 21.15 4.64
N GLY A 128 -6.76 21.01 3.84
CA GLY A 128 -7.05 21.90 2.73
C GLY A 128 -6.18 21.65 1.48
N THR A 129 -5.91 20.37 1.17
CA THR A 129 -5.21 19.99 -0.07
C THR A 129 -5.90 20.58 -1.30
N THR A 130 -5.10 20.93 -2.31
CA THR A 130 -5.57 21.27 -3.66
C THR A 130 -5.53 20.08 -4.63
N ALA A 131 -4.95 18.97 -4.19
CA ALA A 131 -4.92 17.74 -5.00
C ALA A 131 -6.31 17.11 -5.10
N THR A 132 -6.58 16.46 -6.23
CA THR A 132 -7.82 15.71 -6.44
C THR A 132 -7.95 14.61 -5.39
N PRO A 133 -9.12 14.44 -4.74
CA PRO A 133 -9.34 13.34 -3.81
C PRO A 133 -9.09 11.97 -4.42
N LEU A 134 -8.39 11.10 -3.70
CA LEU A 134 -8.17 9.71 -4.12
C LEU A 134 -9.43 8.85 -3.99
N VAL A 135 -10.26 9.15 -2.98
CA VAL A 135 -11.58 8.56 -2.80
C VAL A 135 -12.63 9.59 -3.13
N SER A 136 -13.58 9.21 -3.99
CA SER A 136 -14.68 10.06 -4.43
C SER A 136 -15.52 10.55 -3.24
N GLU A 137 -16.05 11.78 -3.35
CA GLU A 137 -17.02 12.32 -2.40
C GLU A 137 -18.44 11.78 -2.65
N ASP A 138 -18.71 11.27 -3.88
CA ASP A 138 -19.95 10.56 -4.16
C ASP A 138 -19.94 9.19 -3.47
N PRO A 139 -20.93 8.88 -2.60
CA PRO A 139 -20.93 7.64 -1.81
C PRO A 139 -20.96 6.36 -2.67
N TRP A 140 -21.63 6.39 -3.82
CA TRP A 140 -21.73 5.24 -4.70
C TRP A 140 -20.41 4.96 -5.41
N GLU A 141 -19.76 6.00 -5.91
CA GLU A 141 -18.45 5.86 -6.53
C GLU A 141 -17.37 5.50 -5.48
N ALA A 142 -17.43 6.08 -4.29
CA ALA A 142 -16.55 5.72 -3.18
C ALA A 142 -16.70 4.23 -2.80
N ALA A 143 -17.93 3.73 -2.73
CA ALA A 143 -18.19 2.32 -2.46
C ALA A 143 -17.65 1.43 -3.59
N ARG A 144 -17.85 1.83 -4.86
CA ARG A 144 -17.31 1.13 -6.03
C ARG A 144 -15.78 1.11 -5.99
N GLN A 145 -15.13 2.23 -5.70
CA GLN A 145 -13.66 2.30 -5.58
C GLN A 145 -13.12 1.36 -4.50
N ARG A 146 -13.75 1.33 -3.32
CA ARG A 146 -13.34 0.42 -2.24
C ARG A 146 -13.52 -1.05 -2.61
N LEU A 147 -14.64 -1.40 -3.25
CA LEU A 147 -14.88 -2.75 -3.76
C LEU A 147 -13.81 -3.18 -4.78
N TRP A 148 -13.44 -2.28 -5.71
CA TRP A 148 -12.42 -2.58 -6.70
C TRP A 148 -11.00 -2.61 -6.11
N ALA A 149 -10.71 -1.78 -5.13
CA ALA A 149 -9.45 -1.84 -4.39
C ALA A 149 -9.27 -3.21 -3.71
N ASP A 150 -10.32 -3.72 -3.05
CA ASP A 150 -10.33 -5.07 -2.47
C ASP A 150 -10.19 -6.16 -3.54
N ARG A 151 -10.93 -6.06 -4.66
CA ARG A 151 -10.85 -7.00 -5.77
C ARG A 151 -9.44 -7.06 -6.39
N VAL A 152 -8.81 -5.92 -6.63
CA VAL A 152 -7.41 -5.84 -7.12
C VAL A 152 -6.47 -6.51 -6.12
N ASN A 153 -6.65 -6.24 -4.83
CA ASN A 153 -5.83 -6.83 -3.79
C ASN A 153 -5.96 -8.36 -3.75
N LYS A 154 -7.17 -8.88 -3.83
CA LYS A 154 -7.44 -10.33 -3.80
C LYS A 154 -6.99 -11.07 -5.06
N ILE A 155 -7.04 -10.43 -6.22
CA ILE A 155 -6.69 -11.07 -7.49
C ILE A 155 -5.25 -10.75 -7.86
N VAL A 156 -4.95 -9.49 -8.20
CA VAL A 156 -3.63 -9.16 -8.77
C VAL A 156 -2.50 -9.30 -7.75
N THR A 157 -2.69 -8.80 -6.52
CA THR A 157 -1.68 -8.88 -5.48
C THR A 157 -1.40 -10.32 -5.06
N ALA A 158 -2.44 -11.12 -4.88
CA ALA A 158 -2.30 -12.53 -4.51
C ALA A 158 -1.57 -13.33 -5.59
N GLU A 159 -1.99 -13.20 -6.84
CA GLU A 159 -1.39 -13.94 -7.94
C GLU A 159 0.06 -13.48 -8.24
N TYR A 160 0.39 -12.19 -8.03
CA TYR A 160 1.76 -11.68 -8.14
C TYR A 160 2.75 -12.50 -7.27
N TYR A 161 2.39 -12.74 -6.00
CA TYR A 161 3.24 -13.53 -5.12
C TYR A 161 3.24 -15.02 -5.46
N LYS A 162 2.12 -15.57 -5.93
CA LYS A 162 2.05 -16.96 -6.38
C LYS A 162 2.96 -17.20 -7.58
N VAL A 163 2.95 -16.34 -8.59
CA VAL A 163 3.88 -16.41 -9.74
C VAL A 163 5.33 -16.36 -9.27
N LEU A 164 5.63 -15.56 -8.26
CA LEU A 164 7.00 -15.38 -7.78
C LEU A 164 7.51 -16.57 -6.96
N VAL A 165 6.68 -17.12 -6.06
CA VAL A 165 7.10 -17.99 -4.95
C VAL A 165 6.70 -19.45 -5.14
N ARG A 166 5.59 -19.75 -5.85
CA ARG A 166 5.06 -21.12 -5.99
C ARG A 166 5.90 -21.99 -6.91
N PRO A 167 5.76 -23.33 -6.82
CA PRO A 167 6.36 -24.27 -7.78
C PRO A 167 5.97 -23.95 -9.23
N GLU A 168 6.82 -24.33 -10.18
CA GLU A 168 6.64 -24.00 -11.61
C GLU A 168 5.29 -24.45 -12.17
N ALA A 169 4.83 -25.64 -11.76
CA ALA A 169 3.56 -26.20 -12.22
C ALA A 169 2.33 -25.31 -11.89
N GLU A 170 2.40 -24.51 -10.81
CA GLU A 170 1.33 -23.63 -10.39
C GLU A 170 1.46 -22.20 -10.94
N ARG A 171 2.67 -21.82 -11.41
CA ARG A 171 2.97 -20.43 -11.81
C ARG A 171 2.22 -20.01 -13.05
N ARG A 172 2.03 -20.90 -14.00
CA ARG A 172 1.35 -20.58 -15.26
C ARG A 172 -0.09 -20.17 -15.01
N ASP A 173 -0.81 -20.98 -14.24
CA ASP A 173 -2.22 -20.70 -13.89
C ASP A 173 -2.32 -19.41 -13.06
N ALA A 174 -1.38 -19.18 -12.14
CA ALA A 174 -1.35 -17.95 -11.35
C ALA A 174 -1.11 -16.72 -12.26
N PHE A 175 -0.21 -16.83 -13.24
CA PHE A 175 0.06 -15.75 -14.17
C PHE A 175 -1.14 -15.47 -15.09
N ASP A 176 -1.81 -16.50 -15.59
CA ASP A 176 -2.99 -16.35 -16.43
C ASP A 176 -4.14 -15.67 -15.64
N ARG A 177 -4.34 -16.01 -14.36
CA ARG A 177 -5.29 -15.31 -13.48
C ARG A 177 -4.88 -13.86 -13.18
N LEU A 178 -3.58 -13.59 -13.01
CA LEU A 178 -3.06 -12.23 -12.86
C LEU A 178 -3.37 -11.40 -14.10
N VAL A 179 -3.08 -11.90 -15.30
CA VAL A 179 -3.35 -11.21 -16.57
C VAL A 179 -4.85 -10.94 -16.73
N GLU A 180 -5.69 -11.92 -16.41
CA GLU A 180 -7.14 -11.72 -16.46
C GLU A 180 -7.62 -10.67 -15.44
N GLY A 181 -7.03 -10.61 -14.26
CA GLY A 181 -7.28 -9.55 -13.28
C GLY A 181 -6.90 -8.15 -13.81
N LEU A 182 -5.78 -8.02 -14.54
CA LEU A 182 -5.39 -6.76 -15.19
C LEU A 182 -6.36 -6.37 -16.32
N ARG A 183 -6.81 -7.35 -17.11
CA ARG A 183 -7.81 -7.13 -18.16
C ARG A 183 -9.17 -6.69 -17.59
N ASP A 184 -9.57 -7.31 -16.47
CA ASP A 184 -10.81 -6.97 -15.77
C ASP A 184 -10.75 -5.54 -15.21
N PHE A 185 -9.64 -5.15 -14.60
CA PHE A 185 -9.38 -3.77 -14.22
C PHE A 185 -9.50 -2.82 -15.42
N ALA A 186 -8.84 -3.13 -16.55
CA ALA A 186 -8.85 -2.28 -17.72
C ALA A 186 -10.24 -2.13 -18.36
N ARG A 187 -11.02 -3.21 -18.46
CA ARG A 187 -12.40 -3.19 -18.96
C ARG A 187 -13.32 -2.33 -18.11
N ASN A 188 -13.11 -2.29 -16.80
CA ASN A 188 -13.94 -1.56 -15.84
C ASN A 188 -13.44 -0.14 -15.54
N SER A 189 -12.31 0.26 -16.11
CA SER A 189 -11.82 1.65 -16.04
C SER A 189 -12.67 2.57 -16.92
N ARG A 190 -13.08 3.73 -16.38
CA ARG A 190 -14.03 4.65 -17.01
C ARG A 190 -13.39 5.85 -17.72
N GLY A 191 -12.06 6.01 -17.61
CA GLY A 191 -11.35 7.13 -18.20
C GLY A 191 -9.86 6.83 -18.38
N ASN A 192 -9.05 7.86 -18.28
CA ASN A 192 -7.59 7.76 -18.30
C ASN A 192 -7.04 6.96 -17.12
N PHE A 193 -7.75 7.00 -16.00
CA PHE A 193 -7.54 6.20 -14.78
C PHE A 193 -8.81 5.41 -14.47
N PHE A 194 -8.80 4.67 -13.37
CA PHE A 194 -9.89 3.74 -13.07
C PHE A 194 -11.25 4.41 -12.96
N SER A 195 -11.35 5.54 -12.27
CA SER A 195 -12.62 6.22 -12.01
C SER A 195 -12.87 7.45 -12.89
N GLY A 196 -11.93 7.86 -13.73
CA GLY A 196 -12.03 9.06 -14.58
C GLY A 196 -10.68 9.57 -15.08
N ASP A 197 -10.50 10.88 -15.08
CA ASP A 197 -9.32 11.51 -15.66
C ASP A 197 -8.21 11.87 -14.65
N SER A 198 -8.44 11.57 -13.39
CA SER A 198 -7.44 11.69 -12.31
C SER A 198 -7.17 10.36 -11.63
N PRO A 199 -5.93 10.11 -11.17
CA PRO A 199 -5.61 8.89 -10.43
C PRO A 199 -6.38 8.85 -9.10
N GLY A 200 -6.78 7.66 -8.68
CA GLY A 200 -7.55 7.45 -7.47
C GLY A 200 -7.11 6.20 -6.69
N LEU A 201 -7.92 5.84 -5.69
CA LEU A 201 -7.67 4.72 -4.79
C LEU A 201 -7.29 3.44 -5.54
N VAL A 202 -8.08 3.05 -6.53
CA VAL A 202 -7.89 1.77 -7.25
C VAL A 202 -6.59 1.77 -8.05
N ASP A 203 -6.25 2.92 -8.65
CA ASP A 203 -5.00 3.09 -9.39
C ASP A 203 -3.80 2.91 -8.46
N PHE A 204 -3.81 3.54 -7.29
CA PHE A 204 -2.71 3.45 -6.33
C PHE A 204 -2.63 2.10 -5.60
N VAL A 205 -3.71 1.34 -5.56
CA VAL A 205 -3.69 -0.05 -5.09
C VAL A 205 -3.02 -0.97 -6.10
N LEU A 206 -3.28 -0.77 -7.40
CA LEU A 206 -2.72 -1.62 -8.47
C LEU A 206 -1.29 -1.24 -8.87
N LEU A 207 -1.00 0.05 -9.00
CA LEU A 207 0.22 0.57 -9.62
C LEU A 207 1.53 -0.01 -9.06
N PRO A 208 1.73 -0.18 -7.73
CA PRO A 208 2.96 -0.76 -7.20
C PRO A 208 3.28 -2.15 -7.75
N TYR A 209 2.28 -2.96 -7.99
CA TYR A 209 2.42 -4.30 -8.56
C TYR A 209 2.56 -4.27 -10.06
N ALA A 210 1.71 -3.51 -10.76
CA ALA A 210 1.75 -3.35 -12.20
C ALA A 210 3.11 -2.84 -12.68
N PHE A 211 3.68 -1.84 -12.02
CA PHE A 211 5.02 -1.33 -12.33
C PHE A 211 6.10 -2.40 -12.15
N ARG A 212 5.97 -3.29 -11.17
CA ARG A 212 6.98 -4.30 -10.82
C ARG A 212 6.91 -5.58 -11.65
N LEU A 213 5.96 -5.73 -12.58
CA LEU A 213 5.84 -6.94 -13.40
C LEU A 213 7.04 -7.18 -14.32
N TYR A 214 7.83 -6.15 -14.65
CA TYR A 214 9.12 -6.34 -15.35
C TYR A 214 10.09 -7.23 -14.58
N ALA A 215 10.09 -7.17 -13.25
CA ALA A 215 10.95 -8.00 -12.42
C ALA A 215 10.43 -9.44 -12.32
N ILE A 216 9.11 -9.63 -12.38
CA ILE A 216 8.50 -10.97 -12.56
C ILE A 216 8.95 -11.56 -13.89
N GLU A 217 8.81 -10.82 -15.01
CA GLU A 217 9.25 -11.25 -16.33
C GLU A 217 10.73 -11.67 -16.35
N HIS A 218 11.59 -10.88 -15.66
CA HIS A 218 13.02 -11.17 -15.55
C HIS A 218 13.30 -12.52 -14.86
N HIS A 219 12.66 -12.77 -13.70
CA HIS A 219 12.90 -13.99 -12.90
C HIS A 219 12.05 -15.18 -13.33
N ARG A 220 11.01 -14.96 -14.11
CA ARG A 220 10.06 -15.96 -14.61
C ARG A 220 9.85 -15.76 -16.11
N PRO A 221 10.82 -16.19 -16.94
CA PRO A 221 10.69 -16.11 -18.40
C PRO A 221 9.36 -16.70 -18.88
N GLY A 222 8.67 -16.00 -19.77
CA GLY A 222 7.32 -16.36 -20.23
C GLY A 222 6.17 -15.74 -19.44
N CYS A 223 6.43 -15.07 -18.29
CA CYS A 223 5.42 -14.30 -17.55
C CYS A 223 5.41 -12.83 -17.97
N LYS A 224 5.24 -12.59 -19.26
CA LYS A 224 5.11 -11.24 -19.84
C LYS A 224 3.64 -10.91 -20.06
N VAL A 225 3.21 -9.72 -19.60
CA VAL A 225 1.83 -9.26 -19.81
C VAL A 225 1.59 -9.06 -21.32
N PRO A 226 0.56 -9.71 -21.90
CA PRO A 226 0.26 -9.63 -23.34
C PRO A 226 -0.06 -8.21 -23.80
N ARG A 227 -0.10 -8.05 -25.16
CA ARG A 227 -0.51 -6.82 -25.85
C ARG A 227 -1.50 -7.11 -26.99
N ASP A 228 -2.19 -8.24 -26.90
CA ASP A 228 -2.91 -8.84 -28.03
C ASP A 228 -4.41 -8.45 -28.06
N SER A 229 -4.90 -7.88 -26.97
CA SER A 229 -6.31 -7.48 -26.84
C SER A 229 -6.47 -5.98 -26.56
N GLU A 230 -7.68 -5.46 -26.79
CA GLU A 230 -8.04 -4.08 -26.42
C GLU A 230 -7.85 -3.82 -24.92
N ALA A 231 -8.21 -4.80 -24.07
CA ALA A 231 -8.00 -4.69 -22.63
C ALA A 231 -6.51 -4.60 -22.27
N ASP A 232 -5.65 -5.37 -22.94
CA ASP A 232 -4.20 -5.29 -22.77
C ASP A 232 -3.67 -3.91 -23.18
N ALA A 233 -4.11 -3.41 -24.35
CA ALA A 233 -3.72 -2.08 -24.83
C ALA A 233 -4.13 -0.98 -23.82
N LYS A 234 -5.36 -1.06 -23.31
CA LYS A 234 -5.89 -0.13 -22.30
C LYS A 234 -5.10 -0.18 -21.00
N TYR A 235 -4.77 -1.38 -20.52
CA TYR A 235 -3.93 -1.57 -19.33
C TYR A 235 -2.53 -0.94 -19.52
N HIS A 236 -1.85 -1.23 -20.63
CA HIS A 236 -0.52 -0.67 -20.89
C HIS A 236 -0.53 0.84 -21.04
N ALA A 237 -1.57 1.40 -21.67
CA ALA A 237 -1.75 2.85 -21.78
C ALA A 237 -1.99 3.50 -20.41
N TRP A 238 -2.79 2.87 -19.53
CA TRP A 238 -2.99 3.28 -18.14
C TRP A 238 -1.67 3.26 -17.37
N LEU A 239 -0.90 2.17 -17.43
CA LEU A 239 0.38 2.07 -16.73
C LEU A 239 1.35 3.16 -17.20
N ALA A 240 1.46 3.39 -18.51
CA ALA A 240 2.31 4.44 -19.07
C ALA A 240 1.91 5.84 -18.56
N ARG A 241 0.61 6.13 -18.47
CA ARG A 241 0.12 7.39 -17.88
C ARG A 241 0.46 7.52 -16.41
N CYS A 242 0.25 6.46 -15.63
CA CYS A 242 0.57 6.48 -14.21
C CYS A 242 2.05 6.79 -13.96
N VAL A 243 2.96 6.10 -14.64
CA VAL A 243 4.42 6.29 -14.43
C VAL A 243 4.94 7.62 -14.97
N ALA A 244 4.18 8.29 -15.84
CA ALA A 244 4.51 9.62 -16.36
C ALA A 244 4.09 10.75 -15.41
N LEU A 245 3.28 10.48 -14.39
CA LEU A 245 2.93 11.49 -13.39
C LEU A 245 4.17 11.84 -12.55
N PRO A 246 4.56 13.14 -12.45
CA PRO A 246 5.79 13.52 -11.74
C PRO A 246 5.87 12.97 -10.32
N GLN A 247 4.77 13.11 -9.54
CA GLN A 247 4.69 12.61 -8.17
C GLN A 247 4.77 11.08 -8.06
N VAL A 248 4.45 10.35 -9.13
CA VAL A 248 4.63 8.90 -9.20
C VAL A 248 6.07 8.56 -9.55
N ALA A 249 6.62 9.20 -10.58
CA ALA A 249 7.96 8.93 -11.10
C ALA A 249 9.04 9.04 -10.00
N GLU A 250 8.91 10.02 -9.10
CA GLU A 250 9.80 10.24 -7.97
C GLU A 250 9.77 9.11 -6.92
N THR A 251 8.72 8.31 -6.89
CA THR A 251 8.55 7.21 -5.93
C THR A 251 8.94 5.84 -6.47
N LEU A 252 9.18 5.74 -7.77
CA LEU A 252 9.45 4.46 -8.41
C LEU A 252 10.83 3.93 -7.99
N PRO A 253 10.93 2.65 -7.59
CA PRO A 253 12.22 2.07 -7.28
C PRO A 253 13.07 1.92 -8.55
N ASP A 254 14.39 2.02 -8.37
CA ASP A 254 15.35 1.67 -9.41
C ASP A 254 15.13 0.21 -9.86
N LYS A 255 15.07 0.00 -11.18
CA LYS A 255 14.70 -1.29 -11.76
C LYS A 255 15.71 -2.38 -11.51
N ASP A 256 16.99 -2.10 -11.69
CA ASP A 256 18.06 -3.10 -11.55
C ASP A 256 18.23 -3.49 -10.08
N ARG A 257 18.16 -2.50 -9.19
CA ARG A 257 18.13 -2.72 -7.74
C ARG A 257 16.94 -3.58 -7.32
N TYR A 258 15.75 -3.34 -7.92
CA TYR A 258 14.56 -4.12 -7.59
C TYR A 258 14.63 -5.56 -8.14
N ILE A 259 15.15 -5.77 -9.35
CA ILE A 259 15.41 -7.10 -9.90
C ILE A 259 16.34 -7.88 -8.95
N THR A 260 17.46 -7.29 -8.56
CA THR A 260 18.39 -7.89 -7.59
C THR A 260 17.72 -8.21 -6.26
N HIS A 261 16.89 -7.27 -5.76
CA HIS A 261 16.11 -7.50 -4.54
C HIS A 261 15.16 -8.70 -4.65
N LEU A 262 14.48 -8.87 -5.79
CA LEU A 262 13.46 -9.89 -5.98
C LEU A 262 14.06 -11.31 -6.12
N ALA A 263 15.35 -11.42 -6.45
CA ALA A 263 16.05 -12.69 -6.62
C ALA A 263 15.91 -13.64 -5.42
N LYS A 264 15.90 -13.09 -4.19
CA LYS A 264 15.73 -13.90 -2.97
C LYS A 264 14.35 -14.54 -2.84
N TYR A 265 13.30 -13.89 -3.37
CA TYR A 265 11.97 -14.49 -3.46
C TYR A 265 11.92 -15.55 -4.56
N ALA A 266 12.50 -15.23 -5.70
CA ALA A 266 12.53 -16.13 -6.86
C ALA A 266 13.32 -17.42 -6.61
N SER A 267 14.41 -17.34 -5.83
CA SER A 267 15.21 -18.52 -5.41
C SER A 267 14.60 -19.28 -4.23
N GLY A 268 13.54 -18.74 -3.59
CA GLY A 268 12.98 -19.34 -2.38
C GLY A 268 13.76 -19.03 -1.09
N ALA A 269 14.77 -18.15 -1.13
CA ALA A 269 15.59 -17.82 0.03
C ALA A 269 14.94 -16.77 0.98
N ALA A 270 13.96 -15.98 0.52
CA ALA A 270 13.27 -14.99 1.35
C ALA A 270 12.39 -15.65 2.42
N ARG A 271 12.54 -15.19 3.65
CA ARG A 271 11.79 -15.65 4.84
C ARG A 271 10.93 -14.51 5.43
N SER A 272 10.16 -13.85 4.56
CA SER A 272 9.15 -12.88 5.01
C SER A 272 7.83 -13.59 5.33
N LYS A 273 7.02 -13.02 6.24
CA LYS A 273 5.67 -13.50 6.55
C LYS A 273 4.84 -13.73 5.28
N VAL A 274 4.82 -12.76 4.37
CA VAL A 274 4.12 -12.85 3.08
C VAL A 274 4.64 -14.02 2.24
N GLY A 275 5.96 -14.16 2.10
CA GLY A 275 6.58 -15.25 1.34
C GLY A 275 6.30 -16.62 1.97
N ASN A 276 6.31 -16.71 3.29
CA ASN A 276 6.04 -17.94 4.04
C ASN A 276 4.56 -18.34 3.89
N ALA A 277 3.62 -17.40 4.04
CA ALA A 277 2.19 -17.66 3.84
C ALA A 277 1.91 -18.21 2.42
N VAL A 278 2.45 -17.57 1.39
CA VAL A 278 2.26 -18.04 0.01
C VAL A 278 2.89 -19.40 -0.22
N ARG A 279 4.07 -19.71 0.32
CA ARG A 279 4.67 -21.05 0.24
C ARG A 279 3.80 -22.12 0.90
N ARG A 280 3.18 -21.82 2.02
CA ARG A 280 2.25 -22.71 2.74
C ARG A 280 0.94 -22.94 2.02
N GLY A 281 0.57 -22.10 1.07
CA GLY A 281 -0.69 -22.17 0.33
C GLY A 281 -1.72 -21.12 0.67
N ALA A 282 -1.40 -20.23 1.61
CA ALA A 282 -2.25 -19.09 1.95
C ALA A 282 -2.11 -17.94 0.95
N GLU A 283 -2.99 -16.97 1.02
CA GLU A 283 -2.86 -15.74 0.25
C GLU A 283 -1.81 -14.80 0.88
N ALA A 284 -1.28 -13.87 0.10
CA ALA A 284 -0.21 -12.96 0.53
C ALA A 284 -0.60 -12.04 1.71
N HIS A 285 -1.90 -11.83 1.93
CA HIS A 285 -2.44 -11.03 3.02
C HIS A 285 -3.00 -11.88 4.18
N ASP A 286 -3.05 -13.22 4.03
CA ASP A 286 -3.55 -14.17 5.03
C ASP A 286 -2.40 -14.85 5.79
N TYR A 287 -1.37 -14.08 6.15
CA TYR A 287 -0.28 -14.60 6.96
C TYR A 287 -0.74 -14.81 8.42
N ASP A 288 -0.23 -15.90 9.00
CA ASP A 288 -0.49 -16.31 10.38
C ASP A 288 0.83 -16.18 11.15
N ASP A 289 0.86 -15.37 12.20
CA ASP A 289 2.09 -15.09 12.96
C ASP A 289 2.73 -16.34 13.58
N GLU A 290 1.94 -17.37 13.90
CA GLU A 290 2.44 -18.64 14.45
C GLU A 290 3.03 -19.53 13.36
N LYS A 291 2.45 -19.55 12.15
CA LYS A 291 2.83 -20.44 11.05
C LYS A 291 3.79 -19.80 10.06
N ASP A 292 3.65 -18.50 9.83
CA ASP A 292 4.39 -17.75 8.81
C ASP A 292 5.37 -16.76 9.44
N GLY A 293 5.42 -16.70 10.77
CA GLY A 293 6.27 -15.80 11.51
C GLY A 293 7.73 -15.92 11.06
N GLU A 294 8.36 -14.78 10.83
CA GLU A 294 9.80 -14.69 10.94
C GLU A 294 10.08 -15.01 12.40
N GLU A 295 10.99 -15.95 12.68
CA GLU A 295 11.35 -16.28 14.07
C GLU A 295 11.67 -14.99 14.79
N LYS A 296 10.93 -14.72 15.89
CA LYS A 296 11.06 -13.50 16.65
C LYS A 296 12.49 -13.39 17.17
N PRO A 297 13.17 -12.25 17.01
CA PRO A 297 14.30 -11.96 17.87
C PRO A 297 13.79 -11.99 19.32
N GLN A 298 14.39 -12.81 20.16
CA GLN A 298 14.19 -12.74 21.60
C GLN A 298 14.80 -11.46 22.15
#